data_83efc45c71075f38924764c3bf8ef32c
#
_entry.id   83efc45c71075f38924764c3bf8ef32c
#
_cell.length_a   1.000
_cell.length_b   1.000
_cell.length_c   1.000
_cell.angle_alpha   90.00
_cell.angle_beta   90.00
_cell.angle_gamma   90.00
#
_symmetry.space_group_name_H-M   'P 1'
#
loop_
_entity.id
_entity.type
_entity.pdbx_description
1 polymer ?
#
loop_
_entity_poly.entity_id
_entity_poly.type
_entity_poly.pdbx_seq_one_letter_code
_entity_poly.pdbx_strand_id
1 'polypeptide(L)'
;MASRLFMGDMPELMEKILNNLNNEIDSLYSCALVSRYWCKIAIPILWQDPFLFEEKCSIIPKYISSLSEDTLKECGLNEKISKTLFDYAKFLKVLDLDSFERMVRQWNCIEHKIEHLDYFEQDDYPSTNPIVYSLLKLFIESGATLHKLVVSFHHSILIMPEKIFSLLGQNESFFSRLQHLSLGEISLVKIESAIAFLRALSKHTTKISALEFNGFEFEFTEAEYDQQLIHALIYFIKSQKQLRIFSIVIEEHTFTKHYGIISALESQKNSLQEIIVENCDYSEEFELLKNCKNLETLRLKICDYKIPLKMLDHNKINVLEIVDYTIETREMALVIEKTGISLQRLKVESRCEQIQEDSLLLNALKSFCPNITYLYILNIGFSIQLIEVIDNLQKLQFLTLMCNIYDLPEEEMNIRAIQFAEILPSTLQYLDLVNKWLETYIDIFLNHFNSPLRKLIIEKLDNEKNTKALIEFCVRKKTLNYVGLDDPSMLDNNIRKEVEAYVALVPCEDIIING
;
A
#
# COMPACT_ATOMS: atom_id res chain seq x y z
N MET A 1 6.50 -29.68 -23.64
CA MET A 1 5.77 -29.31 -22.40
C MET A 1 5.00 -27.99 -22.60
N ALA A 2 5.63 -26.94 -23.08
CA ALA A 2 4.98 -25.63 -23.29
C ALA A 2 3.71 -25.67 -24.18
N SER A 3 3.71 -26.39 -25.31
CA SER A 3 2.54 -26.47 -26.20
C SER A 3 1.29 -27.07 -25.55
N ARG A 4 1.45 -28.05 -24.66
CA ARG A 4 0.31 -28.62 -23.90
C ARG A 4 -0.28 -27.65 -22.89
N LEU A 5 0.56 -26.86 -22.24
CA LEU A 5 0.14 -25.82 -21.32
C LEU A 5 -0.77 -24.80 -22.02
N PHE A 6 -0.34 -24.30 -23.18
CA PHE A 6 -1.06 -23.28 -23.95
C PHE A 6 -2.32 -23.81 -24.65
N MET A 7 -2.42 -25.14 -24.87
CA MET A 7 -3.60 -25.80 -25.50
C MET A 7 -4.67 -26.22 -24.51
N GLY A 8 -4.46 -26.13 -23.22
CA GLY A 8 -5.50 -26.40 -22.23
C GLY A 8 -5.36 -27.71 -21.46
N ASP A 9 -4.26 -28.44 -21.64
CA ASP A 9 -4.05 -29.71 -20.95
C ASP A 9 -3.70 -29.57 -19.46
N MET A 10 -3.39 -28.33 -19.01
CA MET A 10 -3.00 -27.98 -17.62
C MET A 10 -3.67 -26.68 -17.16
N PRO A 11 -4.99 -26.67 -16.97
CA PRO A 11 -5.72 -25.43 -16.62
C PRO A 11 -5.27 -24.81 -15.30
N GLU A 12 -4.98 -25.63 -14.29
CA GLU A 12 -4.57 -25.18 -12.96
C GLU A 12 -3.21 -24.47 -12.96
N LEU A 13 -2.27 -24.93 -13.80
CA LEU A 13 -0.97 -24.31 -13.94
C LEU A 13 -1.08 -23.01 -14.71
N MET A 14 -1.95 -22.96 -15.73
CA MET A 14 -2.22 -21.74 -16.49
C MET A 14 -2.89 -20.68 -15.63
N GLU A 15 -3.86 -21.09 -14.80
CA GLU A 15 -4.49 -20.19 -13.84
C GLU A 15 -3.47 -19.60 -12.86
N LYS A 16 -2.55 -20.39 -12.32
CA LYS A 16 -1.46 -19.90 -11.46
C LYS A 16 -0.56 -18.90 -12.17
N ILE A 17 -0.21 -19.15 -13.44
CA ILE A 17 0.62 -18.23 -14.22
C ILE A 17 -0.12 -16.90 -14.43
N LEU A 18 -1.39 -16.94 -14.85
CA LEU A 18 -2.17 -15.74 -15.10
C LEU A 18 -2.50 -14.96 -13.81
N ASN A 19 -2.64 -15.65 -12.67
CA ASN A 19 -2.80 -14.99 -11.37
C ASN A 19 -1.57 -14.15 -10.95
N ASN A 20 -0.38 -14.45 -11.47
CA ASN A 20 0.79 -13.58 -11.23
C ASN A 20 0.70 -12.25 -11.99
N LEU A 21 -0.22 -12.14 -12.93
CA LEU A 21 -0.50 -10.92 -13.70
C LEU A 21 -1.72 -10.15 -13.16
N ASN A 22 -2.23 -10.48 -11.98
CA ASN A 22 -3.45 -9.87 -11.43
C ASN A 22 -3.36 -8.34 -11.29
N ASN A 23 -2.15 -7.79 -11.11
CA ASN A 23 -1.89 -6.35 -11.07
C ASN A 23 -1.56 -5.74 -12.44
N GLU A 24 -1.45 -6.57 -13.49
CA GLU A 24 -1.12 -6.17 -14.85
C GLU A 24 -2.32 -6.34 -15.79
N ILE A 25 -3.30 -5.44 -15.67
CA ILE A 25 -4.60 -5.56 -16.37
C ILE A 25 -4.44 -5.64 -17.88
N ASP A 26 -3.56 -4.84 -18.48
CA ASP A 26 -3.36 -4.83 -19.92
C ASP A 26 -2.76 -6.14 -20.41
N SER A 27 -1.85 -6.73 -19.63
CA SER A 27 -1.30 -8.07 -19.91
C SER A 27 -2.38 -9.15 -19.81
N LEU A 28 -3.24 -9.13 -18.77
CA LEU A 28 -4.36 -10.05 -18.63
C LEU A 28 -5.41 -9.89 -19.74
N TYR A 29 -5.71 -8.63 -20.11
CA TYR A 29 -6.62 -8.35 -21.23
C TYR A 29 -6.07 -8.91 -22.54
N SER A 30 -4.78 -8.70 -22.81
CA SER A 30 -4.10 -9.28 -23.95
C SER A 30 -4.16 -10.81 -23.94
N CYS A 31 -3.97 -11.43 -22.77
CA CYS A 31 -4.13 -12.87 -22.59
C CYS A 31 -5.56 -13.34 -22.93
N ALA A 32 -6.58 -12.60 -22.53
CA ALA A 32 -7.98 -12.94 -22.83
C ALA A 32 -8.28 -12.97 -24.34
N LEU A 33 -7.52 -12.25 -25.15
CA LEU A 33 -7.67 -12.19 -26.61
C LEU A 33 -6.94 -13.31 -27.36
N VAL A 34 -6.06 -14.09 -26.73
CA VAL A 34 -5.25 -15.13 -27.37
C VAL A 34 -6.11 -16.29 -27.89
N SER A 35 -7.02 -16.79 -27.06
CA SER A 35 -7.93 -17.90 -27.43
C SER A 35 -9.13 -17.98 -26.51
N ARG A 36 -10.16 -18.77 -26.91
CA ARG A 36 -11.31 -19.04 -26.04
C ARG A 36 -10.92 -19.72 -24.72
N TYR A 37 -9.88 -20.53 -24.72
CA TYR A 37 -9.37 -21.18 -23.51
C TYR A 37 -8.73 -20.17 -22.57
N TRP A 38 -7.85 -19.31 -23.08
CA TRP A 38 -7.23 -18.25 -22.29
C TRP A 38 -8.26 -17.24 -21.77
N CYS A 39 -9.23 -16.87 -22.60
CA CYS A 39 -10.34 -15.99 -22.21
C CYS A 39 -11.09 -16.55 -20.99
N LYS A 40 -11.40 -17.85 -20.98
CA LYS A 40 -12.11 -18.50 -19.85
C LYS A 40 -11.34 -18.45 -18.53
N ILE A 41 -10.00 -18.34 -18.58
CA ILE A 41 -9.15 -18.25 -17.38
C ILE A 41 -8.88 -16.80 -17.02
N ALA A 42 -8.57 -15.94 -17.99
CA ALA A 42 -8.22 -14.54 -17.76
C ALA A 42 -9.42 -13.69 -17.29
N ILE A 43 -10.60 -13.89 -17.85
CA ILE A 43 -11.81 -13.12 -17.47
C ILE A 43 -12.15 -13.26 -15.97
N PRO A 44 -12.18 -14.46 -15.37
CA PRO A 44 -12.37 -14.59 -13.92
C PRO A 44 -11.34 -13.84 -13.08
N ILE A 45 -10.09 -13.70 -13.55
CA ILE A 45 -9.04 -12.97 -12.84
C ILE A 45 -9.26 -11.47 -12.99
N LEU A 46 -9.51 -10.98 -14.19
CA LEU A 46 -9.81 -9.55 -14.48
C LEU A 46 -11.00 -9.02 -13.69
N TRP A 47 -11.97 -9.88 -13.37
CA TRP A 47 -13.20 -9.47 -12.68
C TRP A 47 -13.19 -9.80 -11.18
N GLN A 48 -12.01 -10.08 -10.60
CA GLN A 48 -11.88 -10.27 -9.15
C GLN A 48 -11.95 -8.96 -8.38
N ASP A 49 -11.36 -7.90 -8.93
CA ASP A 49 -11.35 -6.55 -8.38
C ASP A 49 -11.72 -5.51 -9.45
N PRO A 50 -13.00 -5.47 -9.85
CA PRO A 50 -13.43 -4.64 -10.97
C PRO A 50 -13.51 -3.15 -10.61
N PHE A 51 -13.52 -2.81 -9.32
CA PHE A 51 -13.71 -1.44 -8.82
C PHE A 51 -12.39 -0.74 -8.48
N LEU A 52 -11.24 -1.37 -8.74
CA LEU A 52 -9.91 -0.80 -8.50
C LEU A 52 -9.64 0.48 -9.33
N PHE A 53 -10.24 0.59 -10.53
CA PHE A 53 -10.03 1.70 -11.46
C PHE A 53 -11.28 2.55 -11.57
N GLU A 54 -11.34 3.64 -10.84
CA GLU A 54 -12.48 4.54 -10.71
C GLU A 54 -12.96 5.15 -12.04
N GLU A 55 -12.09 5.26 -13.04
CA GLU A 55 -12.44 5.83 -14.36
C GLU A 55 -13.24 4.89 -15.27
N LYS A 56 -13.42 3.62 -14.89
CA LYS A 56 -14.04 2.60 -15.76
C LYS A 56 -15.49 2.28 -15.39
N CYS A 57 -16.34 3.29 -15.21
CA CYS A 57 -17.78 3.09 -14.94
C CYS A 57 -18.51 2.26 -16.03
N SER A 58 -17.88 2.01 -17.19
CA SER A 58 -18.39 1.14 -18.27
C SER A 58 -18.58 -0.35 -17.86
N ILE A 59 -18.09 -0.76 -16.69
CA ILE A 59 -18.33 -2.10 -16.15
C ILE A 59 -19.75 -2.25 -15.57
N ILE A 60 -20.34 -1.19 -15.06
CA ILE A 60 -21.66 -1.20 -14.41
C ILE A 60 -22.76 -1.75 -15.33
N PRO A 61 -22.87 -1.35 -16.60
CA PRO A 61 -23.82 -1.96 -17.55
C PRO A 61 -23.69 -3.48 -17.68
N LYS A 62 -22.49 -4.03 -17.51
CA LYS A 62 -22.29 -5.49 -17.60
C LYS A 62 -22.96 -6.24 -16.46
N TYR A 63 -22.98 -5.67 -15.26
CA TYR A 63 -23.71 -6.23 -14.12
C TYR A 63 -25.21 -5.99 -14.25
N ILE A 64 -25.64 -4.78 -14.66
CA ILE A 64 -27.04 -4.42 -14.87
C ILE A 64 -27.69 -5.38 -15.89
N SER A 65 -26.96 -5.81 -16.93
CA SER A 65 -27.48 -6.76 -17.93
C SER A 65 -27.86 -8.13 -17.37
N SER A 66 -27.42 -8.45 -16.15
CA SER A 66 -27.73 -9.71 -15.45
C SER A 66 -28.93 -9.58 -14.50
N LEU A 67 -29.47 -8.35 -14.30
CA LEU A 67 -30.66 -8.11 -13.49
C LEU A 67 -31.93 -8.56 -14.22
N SER A 68 -32.96 -8.91 -13.44
CA SER A 68 -34.28 -9.25 -13.99
C SER A 68 -35.01 -8.00 -14.51
N GLU A 69 -35.95 -8.18 -15.44
CA GLU A 69 -36.75 -7.06 -15.98
C GLU A 69 -37.52 -6.31 -14.86
N ASP A 70 -37.99 -7.01 -13.84
CA ASP A 70 -38.71 -6.40 -12.73
C ASP A 70 -37.76 -5.57 -11.86
N THR A 71 -36.55 -6.07 -11.57
CA THR A 71 -35.52 -5.34 -10.84
C THR A 71 -35.06 -4.08 -11.60
N LEU A 72 -34.91 -4.18 -12.94
CA LEU A 72 -34.58 -3.03 -13.77
C LEU A 72 -35.64 -1.91 -13.67
N LYS A 73 -36.95 -2.28 -13.69
CA LYS A 73 -38.04 -1.31 -13.50
C LYS A 73 -38.00 -0.68 -12.09
N GLU A 74 -37.73 -1.47 -11.05
CA GLU A 74 -37.58 -0.94 -9.69
C GLU A 74 -36.41 0.05 -9.58
N CYS A 75 -35.35 -0.14 -10.37
CA CYS A 75 -34.22 0.78 -10.47
C CYS A 75 -34.48 1.99 -11.40
N GLY A 76 -35.68 2.10 -12.04
CA GLY A 76 -35.98 3.16 -13.00
C GLY A 76 -35.28 3.01 -14.36
N LEU A 77 -34.75 1.82 -14.66
CA LEU A 77 -33.99 1.53 -15.88
C LEU A 77 -34.91 0.87 -16.93
N ASN A 78 -34.97 1.45 -18.10
CA ASN A 78 -35.93 1.03 -19.15
C ASN A 78 -35.25 0.26 -20.31
N GLU A 79 -33.95 0.11 -20.35
CA GLU A 79 -33.26 -0.46 -21.51
C GLU A 79 -33.07 -1.98 -21.43
N LYS A 80 -33.33 -2.65 -22.57
CA LYS A 80 -32.90 -4.01 -22.82
C LYS A 80 -31.39 -4.06 -23.05
N ILE A 81 -30.62 -4.26 -21.99
CA ILE A 81 -29.19 -4.48 -22.10
C ILE A 81 -28.94 -5.91 -22.62
N SER A 82 -28.09 -6.06 -23.63
CA SER A 82 -27.76 -7.37 -24.21
C SER A 82 -27.12 -8.29 -23.15
N LYS A 83 -27.56 -9.57 -23.11
CA LYS A 83 -26.98 -10.57 -22.20
C LYS A 83 -25.48 -10.71 -22.42
N THR A 84 -24.75 -10.77 -21.33
CA THR A 84 -23.30 -10.97 -21.30
C THR A 84 -22.92 -12.42 -21.55
N LEU A 85 -21.68 -12.64 -22.02
CA LEU A 85 -21.12 -13.97 -22.27
C LEU A 85 -20.80 -14.72 -20.97
N PHE A 86 -20.44 -13.98 -19.92
CA PHE A 86 -20.07 -14.52 -18.62
C PHE A 86 -20.99 -13.97 -17.55
N ASP A 87 -21.17 -14.75 -16.49
CA ASP A 87 -21.72 -14.29 -15.22
C ASP A 87 -20.59 -13.61 -14.43
N TYR A 88 -20.38 -12.32 -14.69
CA TYR A 88 -19.30 -11.56 -14.11
C TYR A 88 -19.43 -11.39 -12.59
N ALA A 89 -20.66 -11.34 -12.10
CA ALA A 89 -20.94 -11.10 -10.67
C ALA A 89 -20.31 -12.15 -9.76
N LYS A 90 -20.25 -13.40 -10.18
CA LYS A 90 -19.68 -14.51 -9.37
C LYS A 90 -18.15 -14.45 -9.22
N PHE A 91 -17.46 -13.69 -10.07
CA PHE A 91 -15.99 -13.58 -10.02
C PHE A 91 -15.48 -12.59 -9.00
N LEU A 92 -16.37 -11.75 -8.43
CA LEU A 92 -16.01 -10.74 -7.45
C LEU A 92 -15.35 -11.36 -6.21
N LYS A 93 -14.16 -10.87 -5.87
CA LYS A 93 -13.39 -11.23 -4.66
C LYS A 93 -13.02 -10.04 -3.81
N VAL A 94 -12.90 -8.87 -4.41
CA VAL A 94 -12.59 -7.61 -3.73
C VAL A 94 -13.76 -6.67 -3.93
N LEU A 95 -14.28 -6.14 -2.83
CA LEU A 95 -15.35 -5.16 -2.85
C LEU A 95 -14.94 -3.98 -1.98
N ASP A 96 -14.68 -2.86 -2.62
CA ASP A 96 -14.61 -1.55 -2.00
C ASP A 96 -15.97 -0.89 -2.21
N LEU A 97 -16.73 -0.70 -1.12
CA LEU A 97 -18.09 -0.19 -1.20
C LEU A 97 -18.14 1.26 -1.67
N ASP A 98 -17.15 2.08 -1.30
CA ASP A 98 -17.12 3.49 -1.68
C ASP A 98 -16.79 3.65 -3.17
N SER A 99 -15.78 2.94 -3.66
CA SER A 99 -15.41 2.93 -5.08
C SER A 99 -16.54 2.34 -5.95
N PHE A 100 -17.18 1.27 -5.48
CA PHE A 100 -18.32 0.67 -6.17
C PHE A 100 -19.49 1.66 -6.28
N GLU A 101 -19.88 2.29 -5.18
CA GLU A 101 -21.00 3.25 -5.19
C GLU A 101 -20.68 4.46 -6.04
N ARG A 102 -19.46 4.99 -5.97
CA ARG A 102 -18.98 6.10 -6.79
C ARG A 102 -19.08 5.78 -8.28
N MET A 103 -18.66 4.58 -8.70
CA MET A 103 -18.82 4.12 -10.08
C MET A 103 -20.28 4.00 -10.52
N VAL A 104 -21.15 3.46 -9.67
CA VAL A 104 -22.59 3.39 -9.96
C VAL A 104 -23.16 4.78 -10.17
N ARG A 105 -22.76 5.75 -9.33
CA ARG A 105 -23.20 7.15 -9.46
C ARG A 105 -22.69 7.78 -10.74
N GLN A 106 -21.39 7.67 -11.04
CA GLN A 106 -20.81 8.21 -12.28
C GLN A 106 -21.53 7.64 -13.51
N TRP A 107 -21.75 6.33 -13.53
CA TRP A 107 -22.49 5.71 -14.62
C TRP A 107 -23.93 6.26 -14.70
N ASN A 108 -24.64 6.39 -13.59
CA ASN A 108 -26.01 6.89 -13.55
C ASN A 108 -26.09 8.35 -14.04
N CYS A 109 -25.12 9.20 -13.68
CA CYS A 109 -25.03 10.57 -14.19
C CYS A 109 -24.83 10.61 -15.71
N ILE A 110 -23.94 9.76 -16.25
CA ILE A 110 -23.70 9.66 -17.69
C ILE A 110 -24.98 9.22 -18.42
N GLU A 111 -25.68 8.21 -17.90
CA GLU A 111 -26.93 7.69 -18.47
C GLU A 111 -28.03 8.77 -18.55
N HIS A 112 -28.12 9.61 -17.52
CA HIS A 112 -29.07 10.71 -17.45
C HIS A 112 -28.56 12.02 -18.09
N LYS A 113 -27.36 12.02 -18.72
CA LYS A 113 -26.74 13.19 -19.40
C LYS A 113 -26.56 14.40 -18.50
N ILE A 114 -26.15 14.19 -17.25
CA ILE A 114 -25.86 15.25 -16.28
C ILE A 114 -24.41 15.71 -16.51
N GLU A 115 -24.22 16.94 -17.02
CA GLU A 115 -22.91 17.44 -17.51
C GLU A 115 -22.00 18.05 -16.42
N HIS A 116 -22.50 18.38 -15.22
CA HIS A 116 -21.74 19.08 -14.19
C HIS A 116 -21.73 18.31 -12.86
N LEU A 117 -20.72 17.47 -12.65
CA LEU A 117 -20.53 16.69 -11.41
C LEU A 117 -20.11 17.56 -10.21
N ASP A 118 -19.49 18.74 -10.45
CA ASP A 118 -18.80 19.50 -9.40
C ASP A 118 -19.64 20.57 -8.69
N TYR A 119 -20.87 20.86 -9.13
CA TYR A 119 -21.66 22.01 -8.69
C TYR A 119 -23.07 21.71 -8.18
N PHE A 120 -23.48 20.45 -8.11
CA PHE A 120 -24.83 20.12 -7.64
C PHE A 120 -24.88 19.97 -6.11
N GLU A 121 -25.87 20.63 -5.50
CA GLU A 121 -26.25 20.35 -4.12
C GLU A 121 -26.74 18.89 -4.01
N GLN A 122 -26.64 18.33 -2.82
CA GLN A 122 -26.84 16.91 -2.50
C GLN A 122 -28.19 16.33 -2.96
N ASP A 123 -29.22 17.19 -3.10
CA ASP A 123 -30.60 16.79 -3.42
C ASP A 123 -30.89 16.64 -4.93
N ASP A 124 -29.98 17.07 -5.81
CA ASP A 124 -30.20 17.09 -7.26
C ASP A 124 -29.75 15.81 -7.98
N TYR A 125 -29.09 14.86 -7.27
CA TYR A 125 -28.66 13.61 -7.89
C TYR A 125 -29.78 12.57 -7.95
N PRO A 126 -29.92 11.83 -9.07
CA PRO A 126 -30.79 10.66 -9.11
C PRO A 126 -30.37 9.65 -8.05
N SER A 127 -31.32 9.15 -7.28
CA SER A 127 -31.03 8.16 -6.25
C SER A 127 -30.42 6.89 -6.85
N THR A 128 -29.20 6.57 -6.48
CA THR A 128 -28.49 5.34 -6.90
C THR A 128 -28.73 4.16 -5.97
N ASN A 129 -29.36 4.40 -4.81
CA ASN A 129 -29.57 3.39 -3.78
C ASN A 129 -30.26 2.10 -4.28
N PRO A 130 -31.31 2.14 -5.12
CA PRO A 130 -31.92 0.92 -5.63
C PRO A 130 -30.96 0.11 -6.51
N ILE A 131 -30.14 0.79 -7.32
CA ILE A 131 -29.17 0.14 -8.21
C ILE A 131 -28.07 -0.52 -7.41
N VAL A 132 -27.46 0.20 -6.44
CA VAL A 132 -26.43 -0.33 -5.53
C VAL A 132 -26.94 -1.56 -4.78
N TYR A 133 -28.14 -1.48 -4.20
CA TYR A 133 -28.75 -2.61 -3.48
C TYR A 133 -28.97 -3.82 -4.39
N SER A 134 -29.51 -3.60 -5.60
CA SER A 134 -29.79 -4.67 -6.55
C SER A 134 -28.52 -5.33 -7.08
N LEU A 135 -27.46 -4.58 -7.29
CA LEU A 135 -26.15 -5.13 -7.70
C LEU A 135 -25.48 -5.90 -6.56
N LEU A 136 -25.52 -5.42 -5.31
CA LEU A 136 -25.02 -6.19 -4.16
C LEU A 136 -25.78 -7.49 -3.98
N LYS A 137 -27.10 -7.46 -4.12
CA LYS A 137 -27.93 -8.66 -4.10
C LYS A 137 -27.56 -9.62 -5.23
N LEU A 138 -27.29 -9.11 -6.43
CA LEU A 138 -26.80 -9.90 -7.56
C LEU A 138 -25.47 -10.59 -7.24
N PHE A 139 -24.49 -9.89 -6.66
CA PHE A 139 -23.20 -10.49 -6.28
C PHE A 139 -23.38 -11.65 -5.31
N ILE A 140 -24.23 -11.47 -4.31
CA ILE A 140 -24.53 -12.51 -3.32
C ILE A 140 -25.23 -13.71 -3.98
N GLU A 141 -26.27 -13.47 -4.77
CA GLU A 141 -27.07 -14.53 -5.43
C GLU A 141 -26.28 -15.27 -6.51
N SER A 142 -25.33 -14.61 -7.18
CA SER A 142 -24.41 -15.24 -8.14
C SER A 142 -23.36 -16.14 -7.47
N GLY A 143 -23.31 -16.17 -6.14
CA GLY A 143 -22.38 -17.01 -5.38
C GLY A 143 -20.95 -16.46 -5.32
N ALA A 144 -20.78 -15.15 -5.42
CA ALA A 144 -19.50 -14.51 -5.15
C ALA A 144 -19.04 -14.78 -3.70
N THR A 145 -17.71 -14.86 -3.50
CA THR A 145 -17.11 -15.06 -2.18
C THR A 145 -15.98 -14.08 -2.00
N LEU A 146 -16.15 -13.12 -1.09
CA LEU A 146 -15.17 -12.06 -0.88
C LEU A 146 -13.92 -12.58 -0.18
N HIS A 147 -12.77 -12.05 -0.61
CA HIS A 147 -11.48 -12.16 0.06
C HIS A 147 -11.09 -10.84 0.76
N LYS A 148 -11.44 -9.70 0.15
CA LYS A 148 -11.23 -8.37 0.71
C LYS A 148 -12.53 -7.56 0.66
N LEU A 149 -12.80 -6.86 1.76
CA LEU A 149 -13.90 -5.92 1.88
C LEU A 149 -13.39 -4.62 2.47
N VAL A 150 -13.71 -3.50 1.82
CA VAL A 150 -13.46 -2.14 2.32
C VAL A 150 -14.80 -1.47 2.53
N VAL A 151 -15.02 -0.91 3.71
CA VAL A 151 -16.28 -0.27 4.12
C VAL A 151 -15.98 1.00 4.90
N SER A 152 -16.57 2.12 4.50
CA SER A 152 -16.60 3.36 5.29
C SER A 152 -18.03 3.70 5.70
N PHE A 153 -18.17 4.45 6.78
CA PHE A 153 -19.45 4.86 7.34
C PHE A 153 -19.50 6.39 7.52
N HIS A 154 -18.80 7.13 6.69
CA HIS A 154 -18.66 8.57 6.86
C HIS A 154 -19.87 9.39 6.35
N HIS A 155 -19.86 10.70 6.61
CA HIS A 155 -20.95 11.62 6.30
C HIS A 155 -21.13 11.96 4.81
N SER A 156 -20.16 11.61 3.95
CA SER A 156 -20.24 12.08 2.57
C SER A 156 -21.52 11.58 1.89
N ILE A 157 -22.01 12.38 1.02
CA ILE A 157 -23.07 12.35 0.00
C ILE A 157 -23.82 10.99 -0.19
N LEU A 158 -23.24 9.89 0.26
CA LEU A 158 -23.65 8.52 0.02
C LEU A 158 -24.32 7.93 1.26
N ILE A 159 -25.62 8.13 1.35
CA ILE A 159 -26.43 7.45 2.36
C ILE A 159 -26.59 5.99 1.91
N MET A 160 -25.61 5.15 2.25
CA MET A 160 -25.84 3.70 2.14
C MET A 160 -27.01 3.32 3.03
N PRO A 161 -28.12 2.80 2.51
CA PRO A 161 -29.25 2.42 3.32
C PRO A 161 -28.85 1.35 4.34
N GLU A 162 -29.40 1.42 5.54
CA GLU A 162 -29.22 0.35 6.57
C GLU A 162 -29.52 -1.05 6.04
N LYS A 163 -30.41 -1.13 5.04
CA LYS A 163 -30.74 -2.37 4.33
C LYS A 163 -29.53 -3.04 3.68
N ILE A 164 -28.52 -2.28 3.23
CA ILE A 164 -27.30 -2.83 2.62
C ILE A 164 -26.47 -3.55 3.68
N PHE A 165 -26.24 -2.93 4.83
CA PHE A 165 -25.49 -3.57 5.92
C PHE A 165 -26.23 -4.79 6.49
N SER A 166 -27.56 -4.71 6.56
CA SER A 166 -28.39 -5.86 6.91
C SER A 166 -28.27 -7.00 5.89
N LEU A 167 -28.34 -6.68 4.59
CA LEU A 167 -28.16 -7.66 3.50
C LEU A 167 -26.79 -8.33 3.59
N LEU A 168 -25.74 -7.55 3.74
CA LEU A 168 -24.36 -8.05 3.88
C LEU A 168 -24.25 -8.93 5.14
N GLY A 169 -24.73 -8.46 6.28
CA GLY A 169 -24.61 -9.18 7.55
C GLY A 169 -25.39 -10.50 7.61
N GLN A 170 -26.38 -10.75 6.75
CA GLN A 170 -27.18 -11.98 6.72
C GLN A 170 -26.61 -13.06 5.80
N ASN A 171 -25.61 -12.77 4.96
CA ASN A 171 -25.12 -13.67 3.93
C ASN A 171 -23.75 -14.29 4.26
N GLU A 172 -23.76 -15.33 5.09
CA GLU A 172 -22.56 -16.03 5.55
C GLU A 172 -21.66 -16.55 4.42
N SER A 173 -22.25 -17.12 3.35
CA SER A 173 -21.48 -17.67 2.23
C SER A 173 -20.64 -16.61 1.52
N PHE A 174 -21.15 -15.37 1.42
CA PHE A 174 -20.48 -14.25 0.79
C PHE A 174 -19.18 -13.89 1.50
N PHE A 175 -19.13 -14.04 2.83
CA PHE A 175 -17.97 -13.73 3.68
C PHE A 175 -17.13 -14.96 4.06
N SER A 176 -17.51 -16.15 3.63
CA SER A 176 -16.85 -17.41 4.06
C SER A 176 -15.34 -17.47 3.76
N ARG A 177 -14.86 -16.68 2.80
CA ARG A 177 -13.45 -16.58 2.40
C ARG A 177 -12.82 -15.24 2.73
N LEU A 178 -13.50 -14.38 3.47
CA LEU A 178 -12.99 -13.06 3.81
C LEU A 178 -11.74 -13.17 4.69
N GLN A 179 -10.64 -12.59 4.22
CA GLN A 179 -9.34 -12.58 4.88
C GLN A 179 -8.85 -11.17 5.21
N HIS A 180 -9.33 -10.17 4.48
CA HIS A 180 -8.94 -8.79 4.64
C HIS A 180 -10.19 -7.92 4.83
N LEU A 181 -10.26 -7.22 5.95
CA LEU A 181 -11.29 -6.24 6.25
C LEU A 181 -10.63 -4.89 6.51
N SER A 182 -11.01 -3.87 5.74
CA SER A 182 -10.66 -2.48 5.97
C SER A 182 -11.92 -1.72 6.36
N LEU A 183 -11.89 -1.06 7.51
CA LEU A 183 -12.93 -0.19 8.00
C LEU A 183 -12.44 1.25 7.94
N GLY A 184 -13.12 2.08 7.17
CA GLY A 184 -12.89 3.51 7.10
C GLY A 184 -13.59 4.26 8.22
N GLU A 185 -13.59 5.57 8.11
CA GLU A 185 -14.27 6.51 9.00
C GLU A 185 -15.69 6.09 9.36
N ILE A 186 -16.06 6.21 10.63
CA ILE A 186 -17.42 5.91 11.14
C ILE A 186 -18.03 7.18 11.72
N SER A 187 -18.96 7.78 10.99
CA SER A 187 -19.69 8.96 11.47
C SER A 187 -20.70 8.61 12.56
N LEU A 188 -20.99 9.57 13.42
CA LEU A 188 -21.97 9.44 14.53
C LEU A 188 -23.35 8.93 14.05
N VAL A 189 -23.82 9.42 12.90
CA VAL A 189 -25.14 9.05 12.34
C VAL A 189 -25.20 7.58 11.92
N LYS A 190 -24.05 6.92 11.70
CA LYS A 190 -23.95 5.54 11.20
C LYS A 190 -23.45 4.53 12.24
N ILE A 191 -23.18 4.95 13.47
CA ILE A 191 -22.63 4.09 14.51
C ILE A 191 -23.47 2.84 14.74
N GLU A 192 -24.79 2.95 14.80
CA GLU A 192 -25.69 1.79 15.00
C GLU A 192 -25.58 0.78 13.85
N SER A 193 -25.51 1.27 12.61
CA SER A 193 -25.31 0.43 11.42
C SER A 193 -23.95 -0.27 11.44
N ALA A 194 -22.89 0.43 11.82
CA ALA A 194 -21.54 -0.11 11.96
C ALA A 194 -21.49 -1.19 13.05
N ILE A 195 -22.10 -0.94 14.21
CA ILE A 195 -22.20 -1.91 15.32
C ILE A 195 -22.97 -3.17 14.87
N ALA A 196 -24.13 -3.00 14.22
CA ALA A 196 -24.91 -4.12 13.71
C ALA A 196 -24.13 -4.95 12.70
N PHE A 197 -23.42 -4.31 11.79
CA PHE A 197 -22.57 -4.93 10.78
C PHE A 197 -21.40 -5.70 11.41
N LEU A 198 -20.65 -5.09 12.34
CA LEU A 198 -19.54 -5.75 13.04
C LEU A 198 -20.01 -6.97 13.85
N ARG A 199 -21.15 -6.87 14.53
CA ARG A 199 -21.75 -7.99 15.25
C ARG A 199 -22.16 -9.14 14.32
N ALA A 200 -22.69 -8.82 13.14
CA ALA A 200 -23.04 -9.82 12.14
C ALA A 200 -21.76 -10.48 11.57
N LEU A 201 -20.76 -9.70 11.18
CA LEU A 201 -19.48 -10.23 10.70
C LEU A 201 -18.80 -11.12 11.75
N SER A 202 -18.80 -10.74 13.02
CA SER A 202 -18.19 -11.53 14.11
C SER A 202 -18.74 -12.95 14.22
N LYS A 203 -20.00 -13.17 13.79
CA LYS A 203 -20.62 -14.50 13.79
C LYS A 203 -20.17 -15.35 12.60
N HIS A 204 -19.87 -14.75 11.46
CA HIS A 204 -19.66 -15.44 10.19
C HIS A 204 -18.19 -15.45 9.76
N THR A 205 -17.36 -14.54 10.30
CA THR A 205 -15.95 -14.40 9.92
C THR A 205 -15.05 -14.59 11.14
N THR A 206 -14.28 -15.68 11.15
CA THR A 206 -13.28 -15.95 12.20
C THR A 206 -11.87 -16.14 11.63
N LYS A 207 -11.70 -15.87 10.34
CA LYS A 207 -10.46 -16.14 9.59
C LYS A 207 -9.86 -14.87 8.97
N ILE A 208 -10.25 -13.70 9.47
CA ILE A 208 -9.61 -12.45 9.04
C ILE A 208 -8.13 -12.53 9.40
N SER A 209 -7.29 -12.31 8.42
CA SER A 209 -5.83 -12.27 8.55
C SER A 209 -5.26 -10.86 8.52
N ALA A 210 -5.96 -9.91 7.88
CA ALA A 210 -5.62 -8.50 7.86
C ALA A 210 -6.83 -7.65 8.25
N LEU A 211 -6.64 -6.81 9.26
CA LEU A 211 -7.64 -5.86 9.76
C LEU A 211 -7.04 -4.46 9.77
N GLU A 212 -7.69 -3.55 9.05
CA GLU A 212 -7.25 -2.18 8.91
C GLU A 212 -8.35 -1.23 9.38
N PHE A 213 -7.99 -0.25 10.18
CA PHE A 213 -8.80 0.87 10.59
C PHE A 213 -8.20 2.14 9.99
N ASN A 214 -8.88 2.72 8.99
CA ASN A 214 -8.39 3.86 8.23
C ASN A 214 -9.29 5.08 8.47
N GLY A 215 -8.69 6.20 8.88
CA GLY A 215 -9.42 7.45 9.06
C GLY A 215 -10.41 7.38 10.23
N PHE A 216 -10.04 6.74 11.33
CA PHE A 216 -10.89 6.68 12.50
C PHE A 216 -10.89 8.03 13.20
N GLU A 217 -11.98 8.76 13.08
CA GLU A 217 -12.30 9.90 13.93
C GLU A 217 -13.27 9.43 15.01
N PHE A 218 -12.89 9.62 16.28
CA PHE A 218 -13.80 9.51 17.40
C PHE A 218 -14.22 10.93 17.79
N GLU A 219 -15.26 11.48 17.19
CA GLU A 219 -15.87 12.74 17.63
C GLU A 219 -16.60 12.51 18.95
N PHE A 220 -15.96 12.84 20.08
CA PHE A 220 -16.47 12.62 21.44
C PHE A 220 -17.56 13.61 21.82
N THR A 221 -18.74 13.47 21.29
CA THR A 221 -19.87 14.29 21.74
C THR A 221 -20.89 13.54 22.58
N GLU A 222 -20.96 12.19 22.48
CA GLU A 222 -21.88 11.40 23.32
C GLU A 222 -21.25 10.06 23.74
N ALA A 223 -20.73 10.00 24.96
CA ALA A 223 -19.92 8.90 25.52
C ALA A 223 -20.54 7.48 25.47
N GLU A 224 -21.83 7.33 25.27
CA GLU A 224 -22.52 6.02 25.34
C GLU A 224 -22.45 5.26 24.00
N TYR A 225 -22.58 5.93 22.88
CA TYR A 225 -22.53 5.30 21.55
C TYR A 225 -21.11 4.87 21.17
N ASP A 226 -20.13 5.70 21.52
CA ASP A 226 -18.71 5.38 21.29
C ASP A 226 -18.28 4.12 22.02
N GLN A 227 -18.72 3.93 23.26
CA GLN A 227 -18.44 2.72 24.03
C GLN A 227 -19.01 1.46 23.39
N GLN A 228 -20.21 1.52 22.80
CA GLN A 228 -20.81 0.36 22.13
C GLN A 228 -20.07 0.00 20.86
N LEU A 229 -19.61 0.98 20.07
CA LEU A 229 -18.79 0.76 18.89
C LEU A 229 -17.46 0.14 19.28
N ILE A 230 -16.76 0.71 20.25
CA ILE A 230 -15.49 0.18 20.77
C ILE A 230 -15.67 -1.27 21.26
N HIS A 231 -16.72 -1.56 22.02
CA HIS A 231 -17.01 -2.93 22.45
C HIS A 231 -17.26 -3.88 21.24
N ALA A 232 -17.93 -3.40 20.19
CA ALA A 232 -18.14 -4.20 18.98
C ALA A 232 -16.82 -4.48 18.24
N LEU A 233 -15.93 -3.49 18.13
CA LEU A 233 -14.59 -3.64 17.56
C LEU A 233 -13.72 -4.59 18.37
N ILE A 234 -13.68 -4.44 19.70
CA ILE A 234 -12.96 -5.35 20.61
C ILE A 234 -13.47 -6.77 20.47
N TYR A 235 -14.79 -6.95 20.46
CA TYR A 235 -15.40 -8.26 20.29
C TYR A 235 -15.04 -8.87 18.94
N PHE A 236 -15.08 -8.07 17.86
CA PHE A 236 -14.69 -8.49 16.52
C PHE A 236 -13.23 -8.96 16.47
N ILE A 237 -12.27 -8.17 17.00
CA ILE A 237 -10.86 -8.54 17.09
C ILE A 237 -10.69 -9.87 17.84
N LYS A 238 -11.32 -10.00 19.01
CA LYS A 238 -11.22 -11.20 19.86
C LYS A 238 -11.86 -12.43 19.23
N SER A 239 -12.82 -12.26 18.32
CA SER A 239 -13.48 -13.37 17.61
C SER A 239 -12.58 -13.98 16.52
N GLN A 240 -11.54 -13.26 16.07
CA GLN A 240 -10.64 -13.76 15.04
C GLN A 240 -9.64 -14.79 15.61
N LYS A 241 -9.25 -15.77 14.78
CA LYS A 241 -8.37 -16.88 15.19
C LYS A 241 -6.94 -16.77 14.67
N GLN A 242 -6.71 -15.91 13.65
CA GLN A 242 -5.45 -15.88 12.92
C GLN A 242 -5.12 -14.50 12.34
N LEU A 243 -5.44 -13.45 13.07
CA LEU A 243 -5.08 -12.09 12.66
C LEU A 243 -3.55 -11.97 12.59
N ARG A 244 -3.02 -11.60 11.44
CA ARG A 244 -1.58 -11.45 11.17
C ARG A 244 -1.18 -10.00 11.00
N ILE A 245 -2.03 -9.21 10.37
CA ILE A 245 -1.78 -7.79 10.07
C ILE A 245 -2.84 -6.97 10.78
N PHE A 246 -2.40 -6.00 11.54
CA PHE A 246 -3.25 -4.98 12.14
C PHE A 246 -2.75 -3.59 11.78
N SER A 247 -3.63 -2.76 11.22
CA SER A 247 -3.35 -1.36 10.91
C SER A 247 -4.37 -0.46 11.57
N ILE A 248 -3.89 0.63 12.16
CA ILE A 248 -4.73 1.72 12.65
C ILE A 248 -4.15 3.05 12.22
N VAL A 249 -4.96 3.83 11.50
CA VAL A 249 -4.66 5.19 11.05
C VAL A 249 -5.73 6.11 11.62
N ILE A 250 -5.32 7.06 12.44
CA ILE A 250 -6.22 8.06 13.04
C ILE A 250 -6.08 9.35 12.25
N GLU A 251 -7.19 9.96 11.87
CA GLU A 251 -7.18 11.30 11.27
C GLU A 251 -7.07 12.34 12.36
N GLU A 252 -6.13 13.29 12.18
CA GLU A 252 -5.84 14.44 13.05
C GLU A 252 -5.85 14.24 14.57
N HIS A 253 -4.71 14.44 15.16
CA HIS A 253 -4.27 14.79 16.54
C HIS A 253 -5.27 14.82 17.72
N THR A 254 -6.43 14.18 17.65
CA THR A 254 -7.46 14.34 18.65
C THR A 254 -7.48 13.27 19.75
N PHE A 255 -6.67 12.17 19.66
CA PHE A 255 -6.89 11.05 20.58
C PHE A 255 -5.67 10.37 21.18
N THR A 256 -5.66 10.43 22.49
CA THR A 256 -4.73 9.76 23.40
C THR A 256 -5.23 8.41 23.95
N LYS A 257 -6.44 7.96 23.61
CA LYS A 257 -7.02 6.77 24.24
C LYS A 257 -7.52 5.76 23.21
N HIS A 258 -6.88 4.61 23.15
CA HIS A 258 -7.25 3.51 22.24
C HIS A 258 -8.36 2.61 22.80
N TYR A 259 -8.96 2.97 23.96
CA TYR A 259 -10.15 2.38 24.58
C TYR A 259 -10.22 0.85 24.58
N GLY A 260 -9.08 0.15 24.70
CA GLY A 260 -9.01 -1.30 24.73
C GLY A 260 -8.89 -1.98 23.36
N ILE A 261 -8.88 -1.23 22.25
CA ILE A 261 -8.67 -1.79 20.89
C ILE A 261 -7.27 -2.43 20.79
N ILE A 262 -6.25 -1.71 21.23
CA ILE A 262 -4.86 -2.22 21.24
C ILE A 262 -4.74 -3.39 22.21
N SER A 263 -5.36 -3.30 23.41
CA SER A 263 -5.39 -4.39 24.37
C SER A 263 -6.05 -5.66 23.83
N ALA A 264 -7.04 -5.52 22.94
CA ALA A 264 -7.71 -6.67 22.33
C ALA A 264 -6.78 -7.51 21.45
N LEU A 265 -5.71 -6.91 20.91
CA LEU A 265 -4.71 -7.59 20.08
C LEU A 265 -3.90 -8.63 20.87
N GLU A 266 -3.87 -8.57 22.22
CA GLU A 266 -3.26 -9.61 23.03
C GLU A 266 -3.90 -11.00 22.77
N SER A 267 -5.19 -11.03 22.42
CA SER A 267 -5.86 -12.26 22.00
C SER A 267 -5.21 -12.90 20.75
N GLN A 268 -4.47 -12.11 19.96
CA GLN A 268 -3.82 -12.50 18.71
C GLN A 268 -2.30 -12.70 18.87
N LYS A 269 -1.77 -12.74 20.08
CA LYS A 269 -0.32 -12.80 20.39
C LYS A 269 0.44 -13.92 19.70
N ASN A 270 -0.23 -15.00 19.27
CA ASN A 270 0.40 -16.13 18.59
C ASN A 270 0.33 -16.05 17.07
N SER A 271 -0.43 -15.10 16.50
CA SER A 271 -0.64 -14.98 15.05
C SER A 271 -0.19 -13.65 14.48
N LEU A 272 -0.16 -12.58 15.29
CA LEU A 272 0.15 -11.23 14.84
C LEU A 272 1.62 -11.12 14.40
N GLN A 273 1.82 -10.65 13.15
CA GLN A 273 3.12 -10.56 12.47
C GLN A 273 3.47 -9.13 12.10
N GLU A 274 2.48 -8.30 11.80
CA GLU A 274 2.68 -6.92 11.38
C GLU A 274 1.72 -5.98 12.11
N ILE A 275 2.28 -4.86 12.57
CA ILE A 275 1.53 -3.75 13.16
C ILE A 275 1.89 -2.48 12.42
N ILE A 276 0.86 -1.75 11.99
CA ILE A 276 0.96 -0.44 11.36
C ILE A 276 0.17 0.54 12.23
N VAL A 277 0.82 1.60 12.69
CA VAL A 277 0.21 2.64 13.51
C VAL A 277 0.54 4.00 12.93
N GLU A 278 -0.47 4.83 12.72
CA GLU A 278 -0.29 6.19 12.18
C GLU A 278 -1.10 7.20 12.99
N ASN A 279 -0.48 8.35 13.31
CA ASN A 279 -1.05 9.46 14.09
C ASN A 279 -1.54 9.04 15.50
N CYS A 280 -0.79 8.21 16.20
CA CYS A 280 -1.18 7.70 17.51
C CYS A 280 -0.23 8.15 18.61
N ASP A 281 -0.81 8.61 19.72
CA ASP A 281 -0.08 8.84 20.96
C ASP A 281 0.15 7.54 21.73
N TYR A 282 1.13 7.56 22.65
CA TYR A 282 1.38 6.42 23.52
C TYR A 282 0.25 6.21 24.52
N SER A 283 -0.15 4.95 24.68
CA SER A 283 -0.95 4.48 25.81
C SER A 283 -0.33 3.21 26.41
N GLU A 284 -0.61 2.91 27.67
CA GLU A 284 -0.11 1.71 28.36
C GLU A 284 -0.58 0.40 27.68
N GLU A 285 -1.62 0.45 26.87
CA GLU A 285 -2.10 -0.71 26.11
C GLU A 285 -1.05 -1.28 25.15
N PHE A 286 -0.17 -0.41 24.59
CA PHE A 286 0.91 -0.85 23.71
C PHE A 286 1.91 -1.78 24.40
N GLU A 287 2.06 -1.73 25.72
CA GLU A 287 2.94 -2.63 26.44
C GLU A 287 2.51 -4.11 26.36
N LEU A 288 1.22 -4.37 26.11
CA LEU A 288 0.72 -5.74 25.96
C LEU A 288 1.23 -6.40 24.67
N LEU A 289 1.59 -5.60 23.66
CA LEU A 289 2.09 -6.10 22.37
C LEU A 289 3.47 -6.74 22.47
N LYS A 290 4.23 -6.54 23.56
CA LYS A 290 5.45 -7.28 23.86
C LYS A 290 5.22 -8.80 23.95
N ASN A 291 3.98 -9.22 24.21
CA ASN A 291 3.57 -10.63 24.26
C ASN A 291 3.40 -11.26 22.87
N CYS A 292 3.40 -10.46 21.78
CA CYS A 292 3.23 -10.92 20.40
C CYS A 292 4.57 -11.49 19.86
N LYS A 293 4.80 -12.77 20.11
CA LYS A 293 6.09 -13.45 19.84
C LYS A 293 6.45 -13.59 18.35
N ASN A 294 5.43 -13.48 17.47
CA ASN A 294 5.60 -13.61 16.02
C ASN A 294 5.60 -12.26 15.31
N LEU A 295 5.65 -11.16 16.06
CA LEU A 295 5.73 -9.83 15.48
C LEU A 295 7.09 -9.61 14.82
N GLU A 296 7.09 -9.40 13.51
CA GLU A 296 8.26 -9.26 12.66
C GLU A 296 8.34 -7.87 11.99
N THR A 297 7.19 -7.24 11.78
CA THR A 297 7.09 -5.95 11.09
C THR A 297 6.41 -4.90 11.97
N LEU A 298 7.09 -3.77 12.16
CA LEU A 298 6.55 -2.62 12.86
C LEU A 298 6.68 -1.37 11.99
N ARG A 299 5.55 -0.72 11.67
CA ARG A 299 5.48 0.53 10.91
C ARG A 299 4.80 1.59 11.75
N LEU A 300 5.52 2.66 12.05
CA LEU A 300 5.05 3.78 12.85
C LEU A 300 5.17 5.06 12.02
N LYS A 301 4.07 5.80 11.90
CA LYS A 301 4.06 7.06 11.20
C LYS A 301 3.42 8.12 12.09
N ILE A 302 4.18 9.17 12.38
CA ILE A 302 3.74 10.31 13.23
C ILE A 302 3.21 9.79 14.57
N CYS A 303 4.08 9.08 15.32
CA CYS A 303 3.71 8.42 16.57
C CYS A 303 4.70 8.71 17.70
N ASP A 304 4.23 8.67 18.95
CA ASP A 304 5.09 8.78 20.13
C ASP A 304 6.13 7.62 20.17
N TYR A 305 7.41 7.95 20.30
CA TYR A 305 8.52 7.00 20.37
C TYR A 305 8.49 6.07 21.60
N LYS A 306 7.65 6.38 22.60
CA LYS A 306 7.40 5.44 23.70
C LYS A 306 6.72 4.16 23.20
N ILE A 307 5.96 4.22 22.09
CA ILE A 307 5.30 3.05 21.53
C ILE A 307 6.33 1.94 21.21
N PRO A 308 7.31 2.14 20.29
CA PRO A 308 8.27 1.09 19.98
C PRO A 308 9.14 0.70 21.19
N LEU A 309 9.54 1.67 22.02
CA LEU A 309 10.37 1.39 23.18
C LEU A 309 9.72 0.45 24.18
N LYS A 310 8.39 0.51 24.32
CA LYS A 310 7.61 -0.33 25.26
C LYS A 310 7.19 -1.67 24.67
N MET A 311 7.02 -1.73 23.34
CA MET A 311 6.64 -2.96 22.64
C MET A 311 7.80 -3.95 22.45
N LEU A 312 9.05 -3.46 22.35
CA LEU A 312 10.18 -4.19 21.79
C LEU A 312 11.08 -4.90 22.83
N ASP A 313 10.53 -5.59 23.81
CA ASP A 313 11.38 -6.27 24.81
C ASP A 313 11.96 -7.62 24.35
N HIS A 314 11.25 -8.38 23.49
CA HIS A 314 11.65 -9.73 23.08
C HIS A 314 11.30 -10.09 21.63
N ASN A 315 10.87 -9.12 20.83
CA ASN A 315 10.38 -9.36 19.47
C ASN A 315 11.53 -9.39 18.46
N LYS A 316 11.44 -10.29 17.49
CA LYS A 316 12.41 -10.41 16.39
C LYS A 316 11.98 -9.52 15.23
N ILE A 317 11.91 -8.21 15.46
CA ILE A 317 11.57 -7.27 14.40
C ILE A 317 12.66 -7.33 13.33
N ASN A 318 12.27 -7.68 12.12
CA ASN A 318 13.14 -7.69 10.95
C ASN A 318 12.83 -6.53 9.98
N VAL A 319 11.63 -5.93 10.07
CA VAL A 319 11.21 -4.75 9.32
C VAL A 319 10.78 -3.65 10.29
N LEU A 320 11.47 -2.52 10.25
CA LEU A 320 11.14 -1.32 11.02
C LEU A 320 10.99 -0.14 10.08
N GLU A 321 9.83 0.52 10.12
CA GLU A 321 9.55 1.76 9.41
C GLU A 321 9.13 2.83 10.41
N ILE A 322 9.86 3.95 10.41
CA ILE A 322 9.53 5.12 11.22
C ILE A 322 9.51 6.34 10.29
N VAL A 323 8.36 6.96 10.21
CA VAL A 323 8.11 8.19 9.43
C VAL A 323 7.54 9.22 10.37
N ASP A 324 8.18 10.38 10.50
CA ASP A 324 7.72 11.44 11.38
C ASP A 324 8.01 12.83 10.78
N TYR A 325 7.46 13.88 11.36
CA TYR A 325 7.82 15.27 11.02
C TYR A 325 9.27 15.55 11.39
N THR A 326 9.69 15.09 12.58
CA THR A 326 11.06 15.18 13.09
C THR A 326 11.47 13.84 13.71
N ILE A 327 12.70 13.41 13.51
CA ILE A 327 13.21 12.16 14.07
C ILE A 327 13.93 12.44 15.39
N GLU A 328 13.41 11.87 16.49
CA GLU A 328 14.04 11.88 17.81
C GLU A 328 15.19 10.86 17.85
N THR A 329 16.39 11.30 17.52
CA THR A 329 17.55 10.40 17.28
C THR A 329 17.97 9.60 18.51
N ARG A 330 17.81 10.14 19.73
CA ARG A 330 18.12 9.43 20.96
C ARG A 330 17.19 8.24 21.16
N GLU A 331 15.90 8.46 21.03
CA GLU A 331 14.87 7.43 21.16
C GLU A 331 15.00 6.40 20.04
N MET A 332 15.26 6.86 18.82
CA MET A 332 15.50 5.98 17.68
C MET A 332 16.74 5.10 17.88
N ALA A 333 17.82 5.63 18.43
CA ALA A 333 19.01 4.84 18.76
C ALA A 333 18.70 3.74 19.76
N LEU A 334 17.87 4.00 20.79
CA LEU A 334 17.43 2.98 21.75
C LEU A 334 16.55 1.89 21.09
N VAL A 335 15.69 2.27 20.13
CA VAL A 335 14.89 1.30 19.35
C VAL A 335 15.81 0.39 18.54
N ILE A 336 16.81 0.98 17.86
CA ILE A 336 17.80 0.23 17.08
C ILE A 336 18.65 -0.68 17.98
N GLU A 337 19.07 -0.24 19.15
CA GLU A 337 19.79 -1.08 20.10
C GLU A 337 19.00 -2.35 20.47
N LYS A 338 17.68 -2.24 20.63
CA LYS A 338 16.81 -3.37 20.96
C LYS A 338 16.56 -4.32 19.77
N THR A 339 16.45 -3.80 18.55
CA THR A 339 16.01 -4.57 17.37
C THR A 339 17.13 -4.90 16.39
N GLY A 340 18.22 -4.15 16.40
CA GLY A 340 19.18 -4.04 15.32
C GLY A 340 19.77 -5.38 14.84
N ILE A 341 19.99 -6.33 15.75
CA ILE A 341 20.60 -7.62 15.40
C ILE A 341 19.71 -8.47 14.47
N SER A 342 18.39 -8.34 14.58
CA SER A 342 17.41 -9.04 13.72
C SER A 342 16.98 -8.21 12.50
N LEU A 343 17.29 -6.91 12.52
CA LEU A 343 16.79 -5.96 11.53
C LEU A 343 17.41 -6.22 10.14
N GLN A 344 16.55 -6.41 9.15
CA GLN A 344 16.92 -6.59 7.74
C GLN A 344 16.46 -5.40 6.89
N ARG A 345 15.36 -4.76 7.27
CA ARG A 345 14.79 -3.63 6.55
C ARG A 345 14.54 -2.48 7.50
N LEU A 346 15.14 -1.34 7.19
CA LEU A 346 14.97 -0.11 7.94
C LEU A 346 14.55 1.01 7.03
N LYS A 347 13.43 1.66 7.37
CA LYS A 347 13.02 2.94 6.80
C LYS A 347 12.96 3.98 7.91
N VAL A 348 13.68 5.10 7.71
CA VAL A 348 13.64 6.29 8.57
C VAL A 348 13.41 7.50 7.68
N GLU A 349 12.31 8.20 7.91
CA GLU A 349 11.93 9.35 7.11
C GLU A 349 11.55 10.53 8.01
N SER A 350 12.31 11.61 7.94
CA SER A 350 11.92 12.90 8.50
C SER A 350 11.24 13.73 7.42
N ARG A 351 9.97 14.14 7.64
CA ARG A 351 9.18 14.82 6.59
C ARG A 351 9.47 16.31 6.48
N CYS A 352 9.77 16.97 7.60
CA CYS A 352 9.88 18.43 7.63
C CYS A 352 11.30 18.94 7.81
N GLU A 353 12.09 18.28 8.63
CA GLU A 353 13.40 18.79 9.04
C GLU A 353 14.51 17.77 8.83
N GLN A 354 15.73 18.29 8.69
CA GLN A 354 16.91 17.42 8.74
C GLN A 354 16.98 16.72 10.09
N ILE A 355 17.34 15.43 10.06
CA ILE A 355 17.58 14.64 11.26
C ILE A 355 18.72 15.31 12.06
N GLN A 356 18.36 15.84 13.24
CA GLN A 356 19.32 16.50 14.15
C GLN A 356 20.10 15.45 14.94
N GLU A 357 21.33 15.81 15.34
CA GLU A 357 22.20 14.90 16.12
C GLU A 357 22.28 13.49 15.49
N ASP A 358 22.35 13.40 14.15
CA ASP A 358 22.35 12.16 13.38
C ASP A 358 23.43 11.16 13.80
N SER A 359 24.50 11.64 14.43
CA SER A 359 25.58 10.83 14.98
C SER A 359 25.11 9.74 15.97
N LEU A 360 24.05 10.00 16.75
CA LEU A 360 23.49 9.00 17.67
C LEU A 360 22.84 7.84 16.91
N LEU A 361 22.04 8.16 15.92
CA LEU A 361 21.40 7.21 15.03
C LEU A 361 22.45 6.39 14.26
N LEU A 362 23.43 7.08 13.65
CA LEU A 362 24.48 6.45 12.86
C LEU A 362 25.37 5.51 13.69
N ASN A 363 25.73 5.92 14.91
CA ASN A 363 26.48 5.04 15.82
C ASN A 363 25.69 3.79 16.23
N ALA A 364 24.38 3.93 16.46
CA ALA A 364 23.52 2.79 16.76
C ALA A 364 23.41 1.83 15.57
N LEU A 365 23.22 2.35 14.35
CA LEU A 365 23.22 1.55 13.13
C LEU A 365 24.52 0.78 12.92
N LYS A 366 25.66 1.45 13.08
CA LYS A 366 26.99 0.84 12.95
C LYS A 366 27.21 -0.26 13.96
N SER A 367 26.73 -0.08 15.20
CA SER A 367 27.00 -1.00 16.31
C SER A 367 26.07 -2.22 16.35
N PHE A 368 24.80 -2.05 15.96
CA PHE A 368 23.78 -3.06 16.23
C PHE A 368 23.15 -3.68 14.98
N CYS A 369 23.35 -3.13 13.76
CA CYS A 369 22.62 -3.54 12.56
C CYS A 369 23.44 -4.25 11.47
N PRO A 370 24.07 -5.41 11.74
CA PRO A 370 24.95 -6.08 10.76
C PRO A 370 24.18 -6.78 9.62
N ASN A 371 22.86 -6.90 9.72
CA ASN A 371 22.04 -7.72 8.82
C ASN A 371 21.14 -6.92 7.86
N ILE A 372 21.28 -5.60 7.82
CA ILE A 372 20.46 -4.75 6.94
C ILE A 372 20.76 -5.10 5.48
N THR A 373 19.67 -5.39 4.75
CA THR A 373 19.64 -5.61 3.30
C THR A 373 18.91 -4.48 2.56
N TYR A 374 18.03 -3.77 3.26
CA TYR A 374 17.27 -2.63 2.75
C TYR A 374 17.40 -1.46 3.72
N LEU A 375 17.92 -0.33 3.22
CA LEU A 375 18.05 0.91 3.98
C LEU A 375 17.41 2.06 3.20
N TYR A 376 16.47 2.74 3.85
CA TYR A 376 15.82 3.94 3.35
C TYR A 376 15.95 5.03 4.41
N ILE A 377 16.70 6.09 4.11
CA ILE A 377 16.86 7.24 5.01
C ILE A 377 16.66 8.54 4.22
N LEU A 378 15.75 9.37 4.69
CA LEU A 378 15.54 10.71 4.13
C LEU A 378 15.87 11.80 5.15
N ASN A 379 16.37 12.92 4.62
CA ASN A 379 16.70 14.13 5.37
C ASN A 379 17.82 13.95 6.42
N ILE A 380 18.85 13.17 6.08
CA ILE A 380 20.05 13.01 6.92
C ILE A 380 21.22 13.87 6.41
N GLY A 381 22.15 14.25 7.31
CA GLY A 381 23.38 14.93 6.90
C GLY A 381 24.32 14.03 6.10
N PHE A 382 24.93 14.55 5.02
CA PHE A 382 25.93 13.80 4.25
C PHE A 382 27.30 13.83 4.96
N SER A 383 27.39 13.09 6.04
CA SER A 383 28.57 13.04 6.94
C SER A 383 29.51 11.88 6.62
N ILE A 384 30.75 11.97 7.07
CA ILE A 384 31.72 10.86 7.01
C ILE A 384 31.19 9.66 7.80
N GLN A 385 30.49 9.90 8.91
CA GLN A 385 29.89 8.83 9.72
C GLN A 385 28.81 8.05 8.95
N LEU A 386 27.99 8.73 8.13
CA LEU A 386 27.03 8.06 7.25
C LEU A 386 27.72 7.15 6.25
N ILE A 387 28.81 7.64 5.62
CA ILE A 387 29.63 6.86 4.68
C ILE A 387 30.19 5.61 5.39
N GLU A 388 30.74 5.75 6.59
CA GLU A 388 31.25 4.63 7.39
C GLU A 388 30.15 3.62 7.78
N VAL A 389 28.92 4.06 8.07
CA VAL A 389 27.78 3.17 8.33
C VAL A 389 27.47 2.34 7.09
N ILE A 390 27.37 3.00 5.92
CA ILE A 390 27.06 2.31 4.67
C ILE A 390 28.16 1.31 4.29
N ASP A 391 29.43 1.66 4.48
CA ASP A 391 30.57 0.75 4.29
C ASP A 391 30.47 -0.50 5.19
N ASN A 392 29.98 -0.34 6.42
CA ASN A 392 29.80 -1.45 7.35
C ASN A 392 28.63 -2.40 6.97
N LEU A 393 27.68 -1.95 6.13
CA LEU A 393 26.50 -2.71 5.73
C LEU A 393 26.76 -3.64 4.53
N GLN A 394 27.62 -4.63 4.69
CA GLN A 394 28.09 -5.52 3.62
C GLN A 394 27.00 -6.41 2.98
N LYS A 395 25.81 -6.50 3.58
CA LYS A 395 24.64 -7.24 3.04
C LYS A 395 23.64 -6.34 2.31
N LEU A 396 23.91 -5.04 2.24
CA LEU A 396 22.99 -4.06 1.66
C LEU A 396 22.74 -4.33 0.18
N GLN A 397 21.48 -4.46 -0.19
CA GLN A 397 21.02 -4.72 -1.57
C GLN A 397 20.20 -3.54 -2.12
N PHE A 398 19.50 -2.83 -1.25
CA PHE A 398 18.62 -1.72 -1.60
C PHE A 398 18.95 -0.52 -0.74
N LEU A 399 19.31 0.59 -1.37
CA LEU A 399 19.58 1.85 -0.72
C LEU A 399 18.76 2.96 -1.35
N THR A 400 17.93 3.62 -0.54
CA THR A 400 17.29 4.90 -0.87
C THR A 400 17.83 5.95 0.09
N LEU A 401 18.35 7.05 -0.44
CA LEU A 401 19.03 8.05 0.36
C LEU A 401 18.71 9.47 -0.14
N MET A 402 18.27 10.33 0.79
CA MET A 402 18.23 11.77 0.60
C MET A 402 19.08 12.48 1.65
N CYS A 403 20.12 13.15 1.20
CA CYS A 403 21.04 13.85 2.09
C CYS A 403 20.91 15.35 1.99
N ASN A 404 21.12 16.01 3.14
CA ASN A 404 21.30 17.45 3.21
C ASN A 404 22.79 17.78 3.03
N ILE A 405 23.09 18.65 2.04
CA ILE A 405 24.46 19.03 1.65
C ILE A 405 24.70 20.53 1.73
N TYR A 406 23.73 21.33 2.21
CA TYR A 406 23.77 22.80 2.10
C TYR A 406 24.98 23.46 2.81
N ASP A 407 25.49 22.84 3.85
CA ASP A 407 26.59 23.39 4.65
C ASP A 407 27.98 22.85 4.22
N LEU A 408 28.04 22.05 3.14
CA LEU A 408 29.29 21.42 2.70
C LEU A 408 29.98 22.23 1.62
N PRO A 409 31.29 22.57 1.78
CA PRO A 409 32.10 23.16 0.72
C PRO A 409 32.18 22.22 -0.50
N GLU A 410 32.26 22.79 -1.72
CA GLU A 410 32.34 22.04 -2.98
C GLU A 410 33.51 21.03 -3.00
N GLU A 411 34.69 21.44 -2.51
CA GLU A 411 35.86 20.54 -2.45
C GLU A 411 35.61 19.32 -1.56
N GLU A 412 34.92 19.52 -0.43
CA GLU A 412 34.57 18.44 0.48
C GLU A 412 33.49 17.54 -0.11
N MET A 413 32.50 18.11 -0.81
CA MET A 413 31.48 17.34 -1.53
C MET A 413 32.10 16.42 -2.58
N ASN A 414 33.06 16.91 -3.37
CA ASN A 414 33.78 16.09 -4.35
C ASN A 414 34.44 14.87 -3.68
N ILE A 415 35.15 15.11 -2.57
CA ILE A 415 35.82 14.02 -1.81
C ILE A 415 34.81 13.01 -1.28
N ARG A 416 33.73 13.50 -0.66
CA ARG A 416 32.69 12.61 -0.09
C ARG A 416 31.93 11.85 -1.17
N ALA A 417 31.64 12.46 -2.33
CA ALA A 417 31.02 11.77 -3.46
C ALA A 417 31.87 10.60 -3.98
N ILE A 418 33.20 10.80 -4.07
CA ILE A 418 34.15 9.73 -4.43
C ILE A 418 34.13 8.63 -3.36
N GLN A 419 34.32 9.00 -2.09
CA GLN A 419 34.32 8.04 -0.98
C GLN A 419 33.02 7.23 -0.96
N PHE A 420 31.87 7.90 -1.06
CA PHE A 420 30.56 7.24 -1.11
C PHE A 420 30.45 6.24 -2.26
N ALA A 421 30.89 6.63 -3.46
CA ALA A 421 30.89 5.73 -4.62
C ALA A 421 31.76 4.47 -4.44
N GLU A 422 32.92 4.62 -3.81
CA GLU A 422 33.90 3.55 -3.65
C GLU A 422 33.51 2.52 -2.58
N ILE A 423 32.81 2.97 -1.49
CA ILE A 423 32.46 2.10 -0.37
C ILE A 423 31.18 1.29 -0.57
N LEU A 424 30.36 1.62 -1.56
CA LEU A 424 29.08 0.93 -1.77
C LEU A 424 29.31 -0.58 -1.99
N PRO A 425 28.60 -1.45 -1.23
CA PRO A 425 28.91 -2.87 -1.22
C PRO A 425 28.58 -3.55 -2.55
N SER A 426 29.33 -4.59 -2.88
CA SER A 426 29.13 -5.36 -4.12
C SER A 426 27.80 -6.12 -4.18
N THR A 427 27.08 -6.20 -3.07
CA THR A 427 25.73 -6.77 -2.99
C THR A 427 24.64 -5.81 -3.42
N LEU A 428 24.96 -4.50 -3.61
CA LEU A 428 23.97 -3.47 -3.94
C LEU A 428 23.41 -3.68 -5.36
N GLN A 429 22.09 -3.77 -5.44
CA GLN A 429 21.33 -3.98 -6.69
C GLN A 429 20.47 -2.78 -7.07
N TYR A 430 20.05 -2.00 -6.08
CA TYR A 430 19.17 -0.86 -6.23
C TYR A 430 19.75 0.34 -5.47
N LEU A 431 19.85 1.46 -6.16
CA LEU A 431 20.25 2.75 -5.58
C LEU A 431 19.27 3.83 -6.03
N ASP A 432 18.74 4.54 -5.06
CA ASP A 432 17.84 5.65 -5.27
C ASP A 432 18.38 6.89 -4.54
N LEU A 433 18.68 7.93 -5.32
CA LEU A 433 19.23 9.21 -4.86
C LEU A 433 18.13 10.28 -4.91
N VAL A 434 17.12 10.10 -4.07
CA VAL A 434 15.90 10.91 -4.00
C VAL A 434 16.21 12.41 -3.86
N ASN A 435 15.41 13.26 -4.54
CA ASN A 435 15.43 14.71 -4.42
C ASN A 435 16.72 15.39 -4.90
N LYS A 436 17.39 14.79 -5.90
CA LYS A 436 18.50 15.42 -6.67
C LYS A 436 19.70 15.92 -5.86
N TRP A 437 19.84 15.49 -4.59
CA TRP A 437 20.88 15.98 -3.71
C TRP A 437 22.31 15.73 -4.23
N LEU A 438 22.51 14.73 -5.07
CA LEU A 438 23.80 14.40 -5.70
C LEU A 438 23.87 14.82 -7.18
N GLU A 439 22.86 15.51 -7.74
CA GLU A 439 22.76 15.84 -9.18
C GLU A 439 24.02 16.48 -9.76
N THR A 440 24.59 17.47 -9.09
CA THR A 440 25.80 18.17 -9.53
C THR A 440 27.04 17.27 -9.55
N TYR A 441 27.05 16.19 -8.78
CA TYR A 441 28.20 15.30 -8.55
C TYR A 441 27.99 13.90 -9.13
N ILE A 442 26.93 13.69 -9.92
CA ILE A 442 26.55 12.38 -10.47
C ILE A 442 27.66 11.80 -11.35
N ASP A 443 28.33 12.63 -12.13
CA ASP A 443 29.46 12.22 -12.98
C ASP A 443 30.64 11.72 -12.15
N ILE A 444 30.99 12.43 -11.07
CA ILE A 444 32.06 12.02 -10.14
C ILE A 444 31.69 10.70 -9.50
N PHE A 445 30.44 10.60 -9.01
CA PHE A 445 29.94 9.38 -8.39
C PHE A 445 29.99 8.19 -9.35
N LEU A 446 29.40 8.29 -10.54
CA LEU A 446 29.34 7.21 -11.51
C LEU A 446 30.75 6.76 -11.99
N ASN A 447 31.70 7.68 -12.10
CA ASN A 447 33.06 7.36 -12.50
C ASN A 447 33.81 6.51 -11.47
N HIS A 448 33.53 6.66 -10.18
CA HIS A 448 34.15 5.92 -9.09
C HIS A 448 33.32 4.73 -8.59
N PHE A 449 32.05 4.66 -8.97
CA PHE A 449 31.14 3.61 -8.52
C PHE A 449 31.46 2.25 -9.16
N ASN A 450 31.60 1.23 -8.33
CA ASN A 450 32.10 -0.09 -8.76
C ASN A 450 31.15 -1.27 -8.54
N SER A 451 30.05 -1.11 -7.81
CA SER A 451 29.14 -2.22 -7.52
C SER A 451 28.24 -2.59 -8.72
N PRO A 452 27.77 -3.86 -8.84
CA PRO A 452 26.99 -4.35 -9.98
C PRO A 452 25.51 -3.97 -9.84
N LEU A 453 25.22 -2.68 -10.02
CA LEU A 453 23.86 -2.13 -9.90
C LEU A 453 22.95 -2.65 -11.02
N ARG A 454 21.67 -2.87 -10.68
CA ARG A 454 20.61 -3.25 -11.63
C ARG A 454 19.63 -2.12 -11.90
N LYS A 455 19.34 -1.31 -10.89
CA LYS A 455 18.39 -0.20 -10.95
C LYS A 455 19.01 1.02 -10.29
N LEU A 456 18.97 2.15 -10.97
CA LEU A 456 19.45 3.43 -10.48
C LEU A 456 18.36 4.48 -10.66
N ILE A 457 17.99 5.19 -9.60
CA ILE A 457 17.12 6.37 -9.68
C ILE A 457 17.97 7.62 -9.40
N ILE A 458 17.94 8.56 -10.34
CA ILE A 458 18.67 9.84 -10.27
C ILE A 458 17.78 11.04 -10.58
N GLU A 459 16.48 10.79 -10.80
CA GLU A 459 15.43 11.78 -11.09
C GLU A 459 15.69 12.67 -12.31
N LYS A 460 16.93 13.16 -12.54
CA LYS A 460 17.24 14.08 -13.63
C LYS A 460 18.59 13.81 -14.28
N LEU A 461 18.62 13.98 -15.59
CA LEU A 461 19.81 13.76 -16.43
C LEU A 461 19.89 14.88 -17.50
N ASP A 462 20.17 16.11 -17.07
CA ASP A 462 20.01 17.31 -17.90
C ASP A 462 21.31 17.94 -18.41
N ASN A 463 22.45 17.32 -18.16
CA ASN A 463 23.72 17.81 -18.70
C ASN A 463 24.53 16.72 -19.40
N GLU A 464 25.31 17.12 -20.40
CA GLU A 464 26.15 16.24 -21.24
C GLU A 464 27.19 15.46 -20.40
N LYS A 465 27.70 16.06 -19.33
CA LYS A 465 28.69 15.45 -18.43
C LYS A 465 28.13 14.24 -17.69
N ASN A 466 26.93 14.39 -17.10
CA ASN A 466 26.23 13.32 -16.38
C ASN A 466 25.80 12.20 -17.34
N THR A 467 25.30 12.57 -18.52
CA THR A 467 24.93 11.61 -19.57
C THR A 467 26.13 10.76 -19.99
N LYS A 468 27.27 11.40 -20.27
CA LYS A 468 28.48 10.70 -20.65
C LYS A 468 28.97 9.75 -19.57
N ALA A 469 28.98 10.20 -18.31
CA ALA A 469 29.36 9.37 -17.16
C ALA A 469 28.44 8.15 -17.00
N LEU A 470 27.12 8.32 -17.22
CA LEU A 470 26.16 7.21 -17.18
C LEU A 470 26.42 6.19 -18.28
N ILE A 471 26.66 6.63 -19.52
CA ILE A 471 26.99 5.74 -20.64
C ILE A 471 28.30 4.97 -20.35
N GLU A 472 29.35 5.66 -19.92
CA GLU A 472 30.63 5.04 -19.54
C GLU A 472 30.44 4.01 -18.42
N PHE A 473 29.59 4.31 -17.43
CA PHE A 473 29.21 3.36 -16.37
C PHE A 473 28.50 2.13 -16.96
N CYS A 474 27.50 2.31 -17.83
CA CYS A 474 26.78 1.20 -18.47
C CYS A 474 27.72 0.30 -19.30
N VAL A 475 28.64 0.89 -20.05
CA VAL A 475 29.64 0.16 -20.83
C VAL A 475 30.58 -0.65 -19.92
N ARG A 476 31.03 -0.05 -18.81
CA ARG A 476 31.94 -0.67 -17.85
C ARG A 476 31.30 -1.82 -17.08
N LYS A 477 30.04 -1.67 -16.64
CA LYS A 477 29.39 -2.62 -15.70
C LYS A 477 28.42 -3.60 -16.36
N LYS A 478 27.73 -3.24 -17.43
CA LYS A 478 26.78 -4.09 -18.19
C LYS A 478 25.69 -4.77 -17.32
N THR A 479 25.47 -4.31 -16.07
CA THR A 479 24.53 -4.89 -15.13
C THR A 479 23.31 -4.02 -14.93
N LEU A 480 23.42 -2.73 -15.28
CA LEU A 480 22.33 -1.77 -15.12
C LEU A 480 21.25 -2.05 -16.17
N ASN A 481 20.01 -2.30 -15.70
CA ASN A 481 18.88 -2.59 -16.55
C ASN A 481 17.95 -1.38 -16.71
N TYR A 482 17.80 -0.59 -15.64
CA TYR A 482 16.85 0.52 -15.57
C TYR A 482 17.48 1.74 -14.92
N VAL A 483 17.20 2.90 -15.50
CA VAL A 483 17.45 4.21 -14.88
C VAL A 483 16.13 4.93 -14.73
N GLY A 484 15.79 5.29 -13.49
CA GLY A 484 14.60 6.06 -13.12
C GLY A 484 14.85 7.56 -13.25
N LEU A 485 13.98 8.23 -13.98
CA LEU A 485 13.92 9.68 -14.13
C LEU A 485 12.52 10.17 -13.76
N ASP A 486 12.37 11.42 -13.31
CA ASP A 486 11.05 12.01 -13.04
C ASP A 486 10.16 11.95 -14.29
N ASP A 487 10.68 12.42 -15.41
CA ASP A 487 10.02 12.37 -16.71
C ASP A 487 11.04 12.11 -17.84
N PRO A 488 11.18 10.85 -18.28
CA PRO A 488 12.06 10.49 -19.39
C PRO A 488 11.74 11.19 -20.71
N SER A 489 10.50 11.69 -20.89
CA SER A 489 10.08 12.37 -22.12
C SER A 489 10.67 13.78 -22.28
N MET A 490 11.10 14.40 -21.18
CA MET A 490 11.71 15.73 -21.15
C MET A 490 13.17 15.73 -21.61
N LEU A 491 13.81 14.56 -21.74
CA LEU A 491 15.17 14.47 -22.26
C LEU A 491 15.22 14.85 -23.75
N ASP A 492 16.31 15.51 -24.14
CA ASP A 492 16.64 15.69 -25.57
C ASP A 492 16.63 14.33 -26.29
N ASN A 493 16.02 14.28 -27.49
CA ASN A 493 15.84 13.04 -28.24
C ASN A 493 17.16 12.35 -28.61
N ASN A 494 18.26 13.09 -28.76
CA ASN A 494 19.56 12.51 -29.08
C ASN A 494 20.17 11.89 -27.84
N ILE A 495 20.13 12.61 -26.70
CA ILE A 495 20.58 12.11 -25.39
C ILE A 495 19.79 10.84 -25.01
N ARG A 496 18.46 10.89 -25.14
CA ARG A 496 17.60 9.74 -24.87
C ARG A 496 18.01 8.51 -25.68
N LYS A 497 18.12 8.62 -26.99
CA LYS A 497 18.54 7.52 -27.89
C LYS A 497 19.91 6.98 -27.55
N GLU A 498 20.84 7.85 -27.18
CA GLU A 498 22.21 7.46 -26.84
C GLU A 498 22.22 6.62 -25.54
N VAL A 499 21.47 7.02 -24.51
CA VAL A 499 21.37 6.29 -23.25
C VAL A 499 20.57 5.00 -23.41
N GLU A 500 19.43 5.04 -24.12
CA GLU A 500 18.56 3.87 -24.36
C GLU A 500 19.26 2.76 -25.19
N ALA A 501 20.37 3.04 -25.85
CA ALA A 501 21.21 2.01 -26.46
C ALA A 501 21.86 1.06 -25.42
N TYR A 502 21.94 1.46 -24.16
CA TYR A 502 22.63 0.72 -23.11
C TYR A 502 21.72 0.33 -21.94
N VAL A 503 20.70 1.13 -21.61
CA VAL A 503 19.83 0.94 -20.44
C VAL A 503 18.42 1.47 -20.72
N ALA A 504 17.40 0.85 -20.13
CA ALA A 504 16.03 1.34 -20.24
C ALA A 504 15.83 2.58 -19.34
N LEU A 505 15.31 3.67 -19.93
CA LEU A 505 14.87 4.85 -19.20
C LEU A 505 13.39 4.71 -18.88
N VAL A 506 13.03 4.83 -17.61
CA VAL A 506 11.65 4.67 -17.12
C VAL A 506 11.32 5.77 -16.11
N PRO A 507 10.02 6.11 -15.93
CA PRO A 507 9.61 6.94 -14.80
C PRO A 507 10.03 6.33 -13.46
N CYS A 508 10.42 7.16 -12.50
CA CYS A 508 10.84 6.69 -11.16
C CYS A 508 9.79 5.78 -10.52
N GLU A 509 8.52 6.11 -10.68
CA GLU A 509 7.36 5.37 -10.14
C GLU A 509 7.20 3.96 -10.73
N ASP A 510 7.70 3.71 -11.94
CA ASP A 510 7.65 2.39 -12.60
C ASP A 510 8.73 1.42 -12.07
N ILE A 511 9.70 1.92 -11.31
CA ILE A 511 10.74 1.09 -10.70
C ILE A 511 10.22 0.48 -9.40
N ILE A 512 9.45 -0.59 -9.51
CA ILE A 512 8.93 -1.33 -8.35
C ILE A 512 10.05 -2.05 -7.61
N ILE A 513 10.15 -1.80 -6.31
CA ILE A 513 10.97 -2.60 -5.40
C ILE A 513 10.07 -3.70 -4.84
N ASN A 514 10.19 -4.89 -5.38
CA ASN A 514 9.63 -6.09 -4.76
C ASN A 514 10.46 -6.40 -3.50
N GLY A 515 9.97 -5.96 -2.36
CA GLY A 515 10.63 -6.15 -1.09
C GLY A 515 9.79 -6.90 -0.08
#